data_1aa97d412c617be32a9232fdab8ccfe1
#
_entry.id   1aa97d412c617be32a9232fdab8ccfe1
#
_cell.length_a   1.000
_cell.length_b   1.000
_cell.length_c   1.000
_cell.angle_alpha   90.00
_cell.angle_beta   90.00
_cell.angle_gamma   90.00
#
_symmetry.space_group_name_H-M   'P 1'
#
loop_
_entity.id
_entity.type
_entity.pdbx_description
1 polymer ?
#
loop_
_entity_poly.entity_id
_entity_poly.type
_entity_poly.pdbx_seq_one_letter_code
_entity_poly.pdbx_strand_id
1 'polypeptide(L)'
;GKLRDLANLYTVLDRDHNYYIGSKTGQILVFGDEDPRDSRSRIVKKGEFQFPDSVTGPVMGLSMTYDGWLIAATEHGYIVAVSRDLSQFHWVRLQHSEGAEDKATKPTGYGWIRNAFAIDEDGGIYIASQSHMHKVIWTGDRLSVNETDGAWTAEYLNGWGHGTGATPSLMGFGEEDQFVVITDGQPQMNMLLFWRNGIPKNWQRLPNTPNRRIAGQLPVTMGDSSLTQIQSEQSVVVSGYGAMVVNNAPRNIPWYLPERATGLLVGYLGSHPEYQPYGLQKFVWNSDTQTLDYAWVNREISSPSSVPTVGILSDRVYFIGARDNQFTLEALDWSTGEADFHYVIGGQRYNVMYSGTSIDEDGRIHYGTPWGRVRLTPVSGRGE
;
A
#
# COMPACT_ATOMS: atom_id res chain seq x y z
N GLY A 1 -3.77 15.50 19.59
CA GLY A 1 -3.75 16.05 18.23
C GLY A 1 -2.55 15.64 17.39
N LYS A 2 -1.37 15.39 17.95
CA LYS A 2 -0.13 15.16 17.17
C LYS A 2 0.04 13.72 16.60
N LEU A 3 -0.71 12.74 17.09
CA LEU A 3 -0.68 11.35 16.59
C LEU A 3 -1.55 11.12 15.34
N ARG A 4 -2.28 12.13 14.86
CA ARG A 4 -3.21 12.00 13.73
C ARG A 4 -2.63 12.43 12.38
N ASP A 5 -1.48 13.10 12.39
CA ASP A 5 -0.88 13.62 11.18
C ASP A 5 0.16 12.62 10.70
N LEU A 6 -0.27 11.67 9.89
CA LEU A 6 0.60 10.73 9.21
C LEU A 6 1.19 11.44 7.98
N ALA A 7 2.38 11.97 8.08
CA ALA A 7 3.19 12.40 6.93
C ALA A 7 4.56 11.73 7.05
N ASN A 8 5.30 11.68 5.95
CA ASN A 8 6.65 11.12 5.90
C ASN A 8 6.72 9.60 6.07
N LEU A 9 5.64 8.89 5.75
CA LEU A 9 5.62 7.43 5.81
C LEU A 9 6.24 6.78 4.58
N TYR A 10 6.20 7.47 3.44
CA TYR A 10 6.68 6.97 2.16
C TYR A 10 7.88 7.79 1.71
N THR A 11 8.93 7.09 1.32
CA THR A 11 10.23 7.65 0.99
C THR A 11 10.77 6.97 -0.26
N VAL A 12 11.66 7.66 -0.97
CA VAL A 12 12.30 7.15 -2.17
C VAL A 12 13.80 7.19 -1.97
N LEU A 13 14.48 6.13 -2.39
CA LEU A 13 15.94 6.08 -2.52
C LEU A 13 16.27 5.95 -4.01
N ASP A 14 17.05 6.88 -4.56
CA ASP A 14 17.48 6.80 -5.95
C ASP A 14 18.78 5.98 -6.10
N ARG A 15 19.18 5.73 -7.36
CA ARG A 15 20.41 5.00 -7.70
C ARG A 15 21.69 5.70 -7.25
N ASP A 16 21.63 7.00 -6.98
CA ASP A 16 22.75 7.83 -6.53
C ASP A 16 22.78 7.94 -5.00
N HIS A 17 22.01 7.09 -4.31
CA HIS A 17 21.86 7.01 -2.86
C HIS A 17 21.29 8.28 -2.22
N ASN A 18 20.55 9.10 -2.97
CA ASN A 18 19.79 10.19 -2.40
C ASN A 18 18.46 9.69 -1.84
N TYR A 19 18.18 10.06 -0.61
CA TYR A 19 16.97 9.73 0.12
C TYR A 19 16.01 10.92 0.11
N TYR A 20 14.83 10.71 -0.44
CA TYR A 20 13.78 11.72 -0.56
C TYR A 20 12.66 11.44 0.42
N ILE A 21 12.21 12.48 1.14
CA ILE A 21 11.13 12.39 2.11
C ILE A 21 10.22 13.61 2.01
N GLY A 22 8.90 13.38 2.04
CA GLY A 22 7.90 14.44 2.09
C GLY A 22 7.76 15.03 3.49
N SER A 23 7.20 16.24 3.59
CA SER A 23 6.97 16.92 4.88
C SER A 23 5.48 17.23 5.11
N LYS A 24 5.13 17.55 6.36
CA LYS A 24 3.79 18.02 6.72
C LYS A 24 3.48 19.41 6.20
N THR A 25 4.48 20.16 5.82
CA THR A 25 4.40 21.56 5.38
C THR A 25 4.50 21.70 3.86
N GLY A 26 4.33 20.58 3.11
CA GLY A 26 4.36 20.63 1.64
C GLY A 26 5.78 20.83 1.10
N GLN A 27 6.72 20.02 1.57
CA GLN A 27 8.12 20.05 1.09
C GLN A 27 8.57 18.65 0.69
N ILE A 28 9.53 18.57 -0.19
CA ILE A 28 10.39 17.40 -0.40
C ILE A 28 11.77 17.75 0.13
N LEU A 29 12.28 16.93 1.04
CA LEU A 29 13.63 17.05 1.59
C LEU A 29 14.51 15.95 0.98
N VAL A 30 15.75 16.29 0.66
CA VAL A 30 16.73 15.36 0.09
C VAL A 30 17.90 15.20 1.04
N PHE A 31 18.23 13.97 1.35
CA PHE A 31 19.38 13.59 2.17
C PHE A 31 20.28 12.63 1.39
N GLY A 32 21.54 12.59 1.74
CA GLY A 32 22.50 11.65 1.15
C GLY A 32 23.81 11.70 1.90
N ASP A 33 24.74 10.83 1.54
CA ASP A 33 26.06 10.77 2.13
C ASP A 33 26.84 12.07 1.87
N GLU A 34 27.54 12.59 2.90
CA GLU A 34 28.45 13.72 2.76
C GLU A 34 29.59 13.39 1.78
N ASP A 35 30.18 12.20 1.90
CA ASP A 35 31.09 11.61 0.92
C ASP A 35 30.54 10.22 0.45
N PRO A 36 30.01 10.12 -0.78
CA PRO A 36 29.43 8.87 -1.29
C PRO A 36 30.44 7.69 -1.41
N ARG A 37 31.74 7.96 -1.30
CA ARG A 37 32.79 6.93 -1.35
C ARG A 37 33.14 6.36 0.02
N ASP A 38 32.68 6.98 1.11
CA ASP A 38 32.89 6.52 2.46
C ASP A 38 31.62 5.85 3.00
N SER A 39 31.63 4.56 3.20
CA SER A 39 30.49 3.80 3.77
C SER A 39 30.13 4.18 5.20
N ARG A 40 30.96 4.99 5.86
CA ARG A 40 30.73 5.57 7.19
C ARG A 40 30.41 7.06 7.15
N SER A 41 30.20 7.58 5.95
CA SER A 41 29.85 8.98 5.76
C SER A 41 28.64 9.39 6.58
N ARG A 42 28.63 10.65 7.03
CA ARG A 42 27.43 11.22 7.64
C ARG A 42 26.37 11.47 6.59
N ILE A 43 25.12 11.22 6.95
CA ILE A 43 23.98 11.62 6.14
C ILE A 43 23.74 13.11 6.38
N VAL A 44 23.75 13.88 5.31
CA VAL A 44 23.52 15.33 5.34
C VAL A 44 22.33 15.71 4.44
N LYS A 45 21.72 16.86 4.73
CA LYS A 45 20.70 17.43 3.85
C LYS A 45 21.38 17.96 2.59
N LYS A 46 20.96 17.46 1.42
CA LYS A 46 21.47 17.83 0.10
C LYS A 46 20.63 18.92 -0.55
N GLY A 47 19.33 19.00 -0.22
CA GLY A 47 18.42 19.96 -0.81
C GLY A 47 17.03 19.91 -0.22
N GLU A 48 16.20 20.86 -0.66
CA GLU A 48 14.78 20.90 -0.37
C GLU A 48 14.02 21.58 -1.49
N PHE A 49 12.78 21.16 -1.70
CA PHE A 49 11.84 21.83 -2.58
C PHE A 49 10.58 22.16 -1.80
N GLN A 50 10.20 23.45 -1.74
CA GLN A 50 8.97 23.92 -1.14
C GLN A 50 7.89 24.00 -2.21
N PHE A 51 6.74 23.37 -1.99
CA PHE A 51 5.59 23.51 -2.87
C PHE A 51 5.08 24.95 -2.88
N PRO A 52 4.56 25.44 -4.02
CA PRO A 52 3.95 26.77 -4.08
C PRO A 52 2.71 26.83 -3.17
N ASP A 53 2.31 28.03 -2.74
CA ASP A 53 1.17 28.27 -1.84
C ASP A 53 -0.17 27.73 -2.41
N SER A 54 -0.27 27.57 -3.73
CA SER A 54 -1.43 26.97 -4.40
C SER A 54 -1.55 25.46 -4.17
N VAL A 55 -0.49 24.77 -3.72
CA VAL A 55 -0.46 23.33 -3.43
C VAL A 55 -0.50 23.14 -1.94
N THR A 56 -1.62 22.72 -1.42
CA THR A 56 -1.84 22.61 0.02
C THR A 56 -1.85 21.15 0.51
N GLY A 57 -1.67 20.98 1.81
CA GLY A 57 -1.74 19.69 2.51
C GLY A 57 -0.38 19.03 2.74
N PRO A 58 -0.31 18.17 3.77
CA PRO A 58 0.89 17.36 4.03
C PRO A 58 1.15 16.38 2.87
N VAL A 59 2.42 16.06 2.64
CA VAL A 59 2.81 15.03 1.67
C VAL A 59 2.49 13.67 2.25
N MET A 60 1.58 12.93 1.60
CA MET A 60 1.13 11.61 2.02
C MET A 60 1.85 10.49 1.29
N GLY A 61 2.10 10.64 0.00
CA GLY A 61 2.79 9.66 -0.83
C GLY A 61 3.97 10.30 -1.57
N LEU A 62 5.02 9.53 -1.77
CA LEU A 62 6.20 9.90 -2.55
C LEU A 62 6.68 8.67 -3.33
N SER A 63 6.96 8.85 -4.61
CA SER A 63 7.51 7.82 -5.50
C SER A 63 8.33 8.49 -6.61
N MET A 64 8.81 7.72 -7.57
CA MET A 64 9.60 8.22 -8.70
C MET A 64 9.13 7.56 -10.00
N THR A 65 9.03 8.33 -11.07
CA THR A 65 8.76 7.82 -12.41
C THR A 65 9.98 7.08 -12.98
N TYR A 66 9.77 6.28 -14.02
CA TYR A 66 10.84 5.52 -14.65
C TYR A 66 11.88 6.43 -15.36
N ASP A 67 11.49 7.63 -15.75
CA ASP A 67 12.39 8.67 -16.30
C ASP A 67 13.01 9.58 -15.22
N GLY A 68 12.73 9.30 -13.92
CA GLY A 68 13.44 9.88 -12.78
C GLY A 68 12.83 11.15 -12.21
N TRP A 69 11.56 11.45 -12.46
CA TRP A 69 10.86 12.53 -11.78
C TRP A 69 10.28 12.07 -10.43
N LEU A 70 10.47 12.90 -9.42
CA LEU A 70 9.82 12.68 -8.11
C LEU A 70 8.34 13.02 -8.23
N ILE A 71 7.48 12.10 -7.79
CA ILE A 71 6.04 12.33 -7.73
C ILE A 71 5.64 12.36 -6.26
N ALA A 72 4.97 13.43 -5.85
CA ALA A 72 4.40 13.58 -4.52
C ALA A 72 2.88 13.71 -4.60
N ALA A 73 2.19 13.12 -3.64
CA ALA A 73 0.75 13.30 -3.46
C ALA A 73 0.47 13.97 -2.12
N THR A 74 -0.36 15.00 -2.09
CA THR A 74 -0.76 15.65 -0.85
C THR A 74 -2.10 15.12 -0.33
N GLU A 75 -2.33 15.24 0.97
CA GLU A 75 -3.61 14.89 1.60
C GLU A 75 -4.82 15.57 0.93
N HIS A 76 -4.61 16.77 0.39
CA HIS A 76 -5.66 17.59 -0.23
C HIS A 76 -5.89 17.30 -1.72
N GLY A 77 -5.23 16.27 -2.27
CA GLY A 77 -5.48 15.82 -3.64
C GLY A 77 -4.66 16.51 -4.72
N TYR A 78 -3.52 17.09 -4.38
CA TYR A 78 -2.56 17.57 -5.36
C TYR A 78 -1.54 16.48 -5.68
N ILE A 79 -1.25 16.30 -6.97
CA ILE A 79 -0.14 15.50 -7.47
C ILE A 79 0.91 16.48 -7.99
N VAL A 80 2.14 16.36 -7.50
CA VAL A 80 3.26 17.23 -7.84
C VAL A 80 4.37 16.38 -8.43
N ALA A 81 4.85 16.73 -9.61
CA ALA A 81 6.06 16.18 -10.22
C ALA A 81 7.21 17.20 -10.01
N VAL A 82 8.34 16.71 -9.51
CA VAL A 82 9.54 17.55 -9.28
C VAL A 82 10.74 16.85 -9.89
N SER A 83 11.57 17.60 -10.65
CA SER A 83 12.83 17.05 -11.17
C SER A 83 13.78 16.69 -10.02
N ARG A 84 14.66 15.68 -10.21
CA ARG A 84 15.58 15.24 -9.14
C ARG A 84 16.56 16.33 -8.68
N ASP A 85 16.88 17.29 -9.55
CA ASP A 85 17.70 18.46 -9.20
C ASP A 85 16.91 19.59 -8.52
N LEU A 86 15.58 19.37 -8.32
CA LEU A 86 14.65 20.29 -7.68
C LEU A 86 14.45 21.63 -8.42
N SER A 87 14.84 21.73 -9.70
CA SER A 87 14.80 22.97 -10.47
C SER A 87 13.49 23.18 -11.24
N GLN A 88 12.76 22.10 -11.53
CA GLN A 88 11.52 22.13 -12.30
C GLN A 88 10.42 21.40 -11.56
N PHE A 89 9.18 21.87 -11.72
CA PHE A 89 8.02 21.22 -11.14
C PHE A 89 6.74 21.47 -11.95
N HIS A 90 5.83 20.52 -11.84
CA HIS A 90 4.47 20.56 -12.38
C HIS A 90 3.50 20.06 -11.32
N TRP A 91 2.26 20.48 -11.37
CA TRP A 91 1.24 19.95 -10.48
C TRP A 91 -0.14 19.94 -11.13
N VAL A 92 -0.98 19.03 -10.69
CA VAL A 92 -2.42 18.97 -11.00
C VAL A 92 -3.20 18.71 -9.73
N ARG A 93 -4.47 19.07 -9.74
CA ARG A 93 -5.42 18.71 -8.70
C ARG A 93 -6.30 17.56 -9.18
N LEU A 94 -6.50 16.55 -8.33
CA LEU A 94 -7.36 15.42 -8.64
C LEU A 94 -8.83 15.84 -8.67
N GLN A 95 -9.61 15.21 -9.54
CA GLN A 95 -11.05 15.39 -9.60
C GLN A 95 -11.70 14.94 -8.27
N HIS A 96 -12.83 15.53 -7.92
CA HIS A 96 -13.59 15.25 -6.68
C HIS A 96 -12.84 15.58 -5.37
N SER A 97 -11.79 16.40 -5.43
CA SER A 97 -11.03 16.83 -4.26
C SER A 97 -11.52 18.18 -3.66
N GLU A 98 -12.60 18.72 -4.18
CA GLU A 98 -13.22 19.94 -3.65
C GLU A 98 -13.61 19.76 -2.19
N GLY A 99 -13.14 20.67 -1.33
CA GLY A 99 -13.37 20.58 0.11
C GLY A 99 -12.45 19.61 0.86
N ALA A 100 -11.47 18.98 0.19
CA ALA A 100 -10.51 18.09 0.87
C ALA A 100 -9.69 18.81 1.96
N GLU A 101 -9.56 20.12 1.88
CA GLU A 101 -8.94 20.96 2.90
C GLU A 101 -9.80 21.14 4.15
N ASP A 102 -11.13 21.01 4.03
CA ASP A 102 -12.05 21.25 5.13
C ASP A 102 -12.01 20.07 6.12
N LYS A 103 -11.71 20.37 7.38
CA LYS A 103 -11.76 19.40 8.47
C LYS A 103 -13.16 18.85 8.73
N ALA A 104 -14.20 19.60 8.38
CA ALA A 104 -15.59 19.18 8.51
C ALA A 104 -15.95 18.05 7.53
N THR A 105 -15.24 17.93 6.41
CA THR A 105 -15.40 16.82 5.45
C THR A 105 -14.69 15.55 5.90
N LYS A 106 -14.00 15.56 7.03
CA LYS A 106 -13.24 14.44 7.61
C LYS A 106 -13.92 13.94 8.91
N PRO A 107 -15.17 13.46 8.88
CA PRO A 107 -15.89 13.08 10.10
C PRO A 107 -15.17 11.96 10.87
N THR A 108 -14.38 11.13 10.17
CA THR A 108 -13.61 10.05 10.74
C THR A 108 -12.19 10.48 11.17
N GLY A 109 -11.77 11.70 10.81
CA GLY A 109 -10.42 12.22 11.06
C GLY A 109 -9.37 11.72 10.08
N TYR A 110 -9.77 11.01 9.02
CA TYR A 110 -8.86 10.56 7.95
C TYR A 110 -8.82 11.59 6.81
N GLY A 111 -7.62 11.78 6.25
CA GLY A 111 -7.42 12.65 5.10
C GLY A 111 -8.05 12.13 3.82
N TRP A 112 -8.23 12.98 2.83
CA TRP A 112 -8.81 12.61 1.54
C TRP A 112 -7.88 11.66 0.75
N ILE A 113 -6.56 11.94 0.73
CA ILE A 113 -5.51 10.98 0.36
C ILE A 113 -4.81 10.51 1.63
N ARG A 114 -4.60 9.19 1.77
CA ARG A 114 -4.02 8.57 2.97
C ARG A 114 -2.76 7.77 2.72
N ASN A 115 -2.59 7.26 1.49
CA ASN A 115 -1.57 6.28 1.17
C ASN A 115 -0.66 6.78 0.04
N ALA A 116 0.36 5.98 -0.26
CA ALA A 116 1.14 6.15 -1.47
C ALA A 116 0.33 5.70 -2.70
N PHE A 117 1.02 5.58 -3.81
CA PHE A 117 0.47 5.29 -5.12
C PHE A 117 1.45 4.41 -5.90
N ALA A 118 0.95 3.74 -6.93
CA ALA A 118 1.78 3.00 -7.86
C ALA A 118 2.07 3.85 -9.11
N ILE A 119 3.20 3.58 -9.77
CA ILE A 119 3.58 4.18 -11.05
C ILE A 119 3.96 3.06 -12.00
N ASP A 120 3.47 3.12 -13.24
CA ASP A 120 3.88 2.22 -14.30
C ASP A 120 4.94 2.81 -15.23
N GLU A 121 5.46 1.99 -16.12
CA GLU A 121 6.50 2.34 -17.09
C GLU A 121 6.07 3.37 -18.12
N ASP A 122 4.76 3.52 -18.35
CA ASP A 122 4.16 4.45 -19.32
C ASP A 122 3.80 5.80 -18.68
N GLY A 123 4.18 6.03 -17.42
CA GLY A 123 3.91 7.26 -16.69
C GLY A 123 2.52 7.33 -16.06
N GLY A 124 1.80 6.22 -15.99
CA GLY A 124 0.55 6.13 -15.24
C GLY A 124 0.80 6.18 -13.73
N ILE A 125 0.14 7.09 -13.04
CA ILE A 125 0.20 7.28 -11.57
C ILE A 125 -1.16 6.91 -11.01
N TYR A 126 -1.20 5.85 -10.18
CA TYR A 126 -2.44 5.25 -9.68
C TYR A 126 -2.60 5.51 -8.18
N ILE A 127 -3.54 6.37 -7.83
CA ILE A 127 -3.76 6.82 -6.45
C ILE A 127 -5.22 6.70 -6.05
N ALA A 128 -5.46 6.21 -4.82
CA ALA A 128 -6.78 6.13 -4.25
C ALA A 128 -7.06 7.33 -3.32
N SER A 129 -8.20 7.98 -3.51
CA SER A 129 -8.79 8.91 -2.55
C SER A 129 -9.82 8.19 -1.67
N GLN A 130 -10.57 8.92 -0.84
CA GLN A 130 -11.59 8.32 0.03
C GLN A 130 -12.65 7.48 -0.71
N SER A 131 -12.97 7.82 -1.96
CA SER A 131 -14.05 7.16 -2.69
C SER A 131 -13.75 6.87 -4.16
N HIS A 132 -12.60 7.29 -4.66
CA HIS A 132 -12.25 7.14 -6.07
C HIS A 132 -10.83 6.60 -6.24
N MET A 133 -10.69 5.75 -7.24
CA MET A 133 -9.41 5.39 -7.82
C MET A 133 -9.12 6.33 -8.98
N HIS A 134 -7.93 6.90 -9.01
CA HIS A 134 -7.50 7.85 -10.04
C HIS A 134 -6.29 7.32 -10.79
N LYS A 135 -6.26 7.54 -12.10
CA LYS A 135 -5.07 7.46 -12.94
C LYS A 135 -4.73 8.86 -13.43
N VAL A 136 -3.57 9.37 -13.02
CA VAL A 136 -2.95 10.57 -13.55
C VAL A 136 -1.85 10.14 -14.50
N ILE A 137 -1.59 10.89 -15.56
CA ILE A 137 -0.54 10.61 -16.53
C ILE A 137 0.60 11.62 -16.38
N TRP A 138 1.81 11.10 -16.25
CA TRP A 138 3.02 11.84 -16.49
C TRP A 138 3.43 11.68 -17.96
N THR A 139 3.39 12.74 -18.76
CA THR A 139 3.64 12.70 -20.21
C THR A 139 5.14 12.84 -20.56
N GLY A 140 6.01 12.99 -19.56
CA GLY A 140 7.43 13.32 -19.73
C GLY A 140 7.71 14.83 -19.59
N ASP A 141 6.67 15.66 -19.75
CA ASP A 141 6.79 17.13 -19.66
C ASP A 141 5.70 17.80 -18.80
N ARG A 142 4.61 17.11 -18.51
CA ARG A 142 3.52 17.60 -17.65
C ARG A 142 2.74 16.46 -17.01
N LEU A 143 2.01 16.80 -15.95
CA LEU A 143 0.96 15.93 -15.39
C LEU A 143 -0.37 16.19 -16.11
N SER A 144 -1.16 15.13 -16.35
CA SER A 144 -2.48 15.23 -16.96
C SER A 144 -3.53 14.40 -16.23
N VAL A 145 -4.72 14.99 -16.06
CA VAL A 145 -5.94 14.33 -15.57
C VAL A 145 -6.97 14.17 -16.69
N ASN A 146 -6.59 14.42 -17.95
CA ASN A 146 -7.48 14.35 -19.11
C ASN A 146 -7.59 12.91 -19.63
N GLU A 147 -8.80 12.48 -19.93
CA GLU A 147 -9.08 11.16 -20.52
C GLU A 147 -8.40 10.99 -21.90
N THR A 148 -8.22 12.07 -22.65
CA THR A 148 -7.53 12.04 -23.95
C THR A 148 -6.06 11.64 -23.83
N ASP A 149 -5.45 11.89 -22.68
CA ASP A 149 -4.07 11.48 -22.37
C ASP A 149 -4.02 10.09 -21.69
N GLY A 150 -5.18 9.45 -21.49
CA GLY A 150 -5.29 8.13 -20.86
C GLY A 150 -5.54 8.16 -19.35
N ALA A 151 -5.76 9.34 -18.75
CA ALA A 151 -6.16 9.48 -17.36
C ALA A 151 -7.61 9.04 -17.15
N TRP A 152 -7.95 8.66 -15.92
CA TRP A 152 -9.32 8.32 -15.55
C TRP A 152 -9.56 8.44 -14.06
N THR A 153 -10.83 8.53 -13.67
CA THR A 153 -11.29 8.47 -12.30
C THR A 153 -12.46 7.51 -12.19
N ALA A 154 -12.48 6.65 -11.18
CA ALA A 154 -13.51 5.63 -10.99
C ALA A 154 -13.87 5.50 -9.51
N GLU A 155 -15.16 5.63 -9.20
CA GLU A 155 -15.71 5.46 -7.86
C GLU A 155 -15.58 4.00 -7.38
N TYR A 156 -15.41 3.81 -6.06
CA TYR A 156 -15.53 2.53 -5.38
C TYR A 156 -16.37 2.65 -4.11
N LEU A 157 -16.83 1.52 -3.57
CA LEU A 157 -17.68 1.51 -2.39
C LEU A 157 -16.91 1.92 -1.13
N ASN A 158 -17.48 2.86 -0.36
CA ASN A 158 -16.88 3.40 0.86
C ASN A 158 -17.92 3.59 1.96
N GLY A 159 -18.57 2.51 2.37
CA GLY A 159 -19.63 2.55 3.39
C GLY A 159 -19.15 2.95 4.80
N TRP A 160 -17.87 2.74 5.09
CA TRP A 160 -17.27 3.15 6.36
C TRP A 160 -16.76 4.61 6.35
N GLY A 161 -16.60 5.20 5.18
CA GLY A 161 -16.16 6.58 5.03
C GLY A 161 -14.65 6.82 5.20
N HIS A 162 -13.85 5.75 5.33
CA HIS A 162 -12.38 5.85 5.48
C HIS A 162 -11.65 5.74 4.14
N GLY A 163 -12.30 5.23 3.12
CA GLY A 163 -11.69 4.80 1.87
C GLY A 163 -10.90 3.51 2.03
N THR A 164 -10.12 3.17 1.02
CA THR A 164 -9.15 2.07 1.12
C THR A 164 -8.01 2.44 2.06
N GLY A 165 -7.57 1.49 2.89
CA GLY A 165 -6.33 1.62 3.65
C GLY A 165 -5.09 1.20 2.85
N ALA A 166 -5.27 0.67 1.64
CA ALA A 166 -4.21 0.08 0.83
C ALA A 166 -3.59 1.09 -0.15
N THR A 167 -2.27 1.03 -0.33
CA THR A 167 -1.63 1.58 -1.52
C THR A 167 -2.00 0.69 -2.72
N PRO A 168 -2.39 1.24 -3.88
CA PRO A 168 -2.70 0.45 -5.06
C PRO A 168 -1.52 -0.42 -5.52
N SER A 169 -1.82 -1.63 -5.97
CA SER A 169 -0.87 -2.54 -6.60
C SER A 169 -1.23 -2.73 -8.08
N LEU A 170 -0.24 -2.99 -8.93
CA LEU A 170 -0.44 -3.25 -10.35
C LEU A 170 -0.39 -4.75 -10.63
N MET A 171 -1.31 -5.24 -11.48
CA MET A 171 -1.41 -6.63 -11.89
C MET A 171 -1.49 -6.70 -13.41
N GLY A 172 -0.80 -7.71 -14.00
CA GLY A 172 -0.71 -7.90 -15.44
C GLY A 172 0.20 -6.89 -16.14
N PHE A 173 0.98 -7.35 -17.12
CA PHE A 173 1.95 -6.53 -17.86
C PHE A 173 1.99 -6.96 -19.33
N GLY A 174 2.48 -6.07 -20.19
CA GLY A 174 2.55 -6.34 -21.65
C GLY A 174 1.17 -6.57 -22.27
N GLU A 175 0.98 -7.71 -22.94
CA GLU A 175 -0.26 -8.09 -23.64
C GLU A 175 -1.30 -8.75 -22.70
N GLU A 176 -1.00 -8.90 -21.43
CA GLU A 176 -1.92 -9.47 -20.44
C GLU A 176 -3.07 -8.52 -20.12
N ASP A 177 -4.15 -9.06 -19.53
CA ASP A 177 -5.16 -8.24 -18.85
C ASP A 177 -4.50 -7.44 -17.72
N GLN A 178 -4.73 -6.12 -17.68
CA GLN A 178 -4.02 -5.22 -16.79
C GLN A 178 -4.95 -4.53 -15.81
N PHE A 179 -4.58 -4.58 -14.52
CA PHE A 179 -5.42 -4.07 -13.45
C PHE A 179 -4.66 -3.17 -12.46
N VAL A 180 -5.45 -2.32 -11.81
CA VAL A 180 -5.10 -1.71 -10.51
C VAL A 180 -5.88 -2.43 -9.43
N VAL A 181 -5.20 -2.88 -8.39
CA VAL A 181 -5.77 -3.70 -7.32
C VAL A 181 -5.75 -2.95 -6.01
N ILE A 182 -6.90 -2.88 -5.34
CA ILE A 182 -7.06 -2.35 -3.99
C ILE A 182 -8.07 -3.20 -3.20
N THR A 183 -8.19 -2.96 -1.90
CA THR A 183 -9.41 -3.27 -1.14
C THR A 183 -10.28 -2.03 -1.07
N ASP A 184 -11.60 -2.17 -0.92
CA ASP A 184 -12.50 -1.01 -0.80
C ASP A 184 -12.69 -0.54 0.66
N GLY A 185 -13.53 0.48 0.85
CA GLY A 185 -13.83 1.09 2.15
C GLY A 185 -15.11 0.58 2.80
N GLN A 186 -15.55 -0.65 2.52
CA GLN A 186 -16.70 -1.26 3.21
C GLN A 186 -16.30 -1.82 4.58
N PRO A 187 -17.22 -1.94 5.56
CA PRO A 187 -16.95 -2.62 6.83
C PRO A 187 -16.41 -4.04 6.64
N GLN A 188 -17.03 -4.80 5.76
CA GLN A 188 -16.46 -6.00 5.17
C GLN A 188 -15.91 -5.63 3.80
N MET A 189 -14.60 -5.43 3.72
CA MET A 189 -13.95 -4.98 2.50
C MET A 189 -14.11 -5.98 1.35
N ASN A 190 -14.11 -5.46 0.12
CA ASN A 190 -13.99 -6.27 -1.08
C ASN A 190 -12.58 -6.16 -1.65
N MET A 191 -12.11 -7.22 -2.31
CA MET A 191 -11.01 -7.18 -3.25
C MET A 191 -11.52 -6.56 -4.54
N LEU A 192 -10.88 -5.49 -5.04
CA LEU A 192 -11.26 -4.80 -6.26
C LEU A 192 -10.14 -4.84 -7.30
N LEU A 193 -10.51 -5.14 -8.53
CA LEU A 193 -9.68 -4.97 -9.72
C LEU A 193 -10.31 -3.90 -10.62
N PHE A 194 -9.54 -2.88 -10.99
CA PHE A 194 -9.94 -1.89 -12.00
C PHE A 194 -9.16 -2.13 -13.28
N TRP A 195 -9.83 -2.11 -14.44
CA TRP A 195 -9.15 -2.06 -15.73
C TRP A 195 -8.15 -0.88 -15.73
N ARG A 196 -6.86 -1.19 -15.86
CA ARG A 196 -5.77 -0.20 -15.73
C ARG A 196 -5.73 0.77 -16.92
N ASN A 197 -5.88 0.25 -18.12
CA ASN A 197 -5.86 1.00 -19.36
C ASN A 197 -7.25 1.08 -20.00
N GLY A 198 -7.44 0.53 -21.18
CA GLY A 198 -8.73 0.47 -21.84
C GLY A 198 -9.69 -0.52 -21.19
N ILE A 199 -10.97 -0.17 -21.10
CA ILE A 199 -12.02 -1.13 -20.75
C ILE A 199 -12.36 -1.93 -22.00
N PRO A 200 -12.38 -3.27 -21.98
CA PRO A 200 -12.77 -4.08 -23.15
C PRO A 200 -14.12 -3.65 -23.71
N LYS A 201 -14.24 -3.59 -25.04
CA LYS A 201 -15.44 -3.03 -25.70
C LYS A 201 -16.73 -3.70 -25.25
N ASN A 202 -16.71 -5.01 -25.10
CA ASN A 202 -17.87 -5.84 -24.73
C ASN A 202 -18.04 -5.99 -23.20
N TRP A 203 -17.15 -5.41 -22.40
CA TRP A 203 -17.23 -5.48 -20.95
C TRP A 203 -18.49 -4.79 -20.43
N GLN A 204 -19.26 -5.48 -19.60
CA GLN A 204 -20.44 -4.92 -18.94
C GLN A 204 -20.11 -4.57 -17.48
N ARG A 205 -20.78 -3.55 -16.95
CA ARG A 205 -20.67 -3.23 -15.53
C ARG A 205 -21.11 -4.44 -14.69
N LEU A 206 -20.27 -4.84 -13.75
CA LEU A 206 -20.60 -5.92 -12.83
C LEU A 206 -21.78 -5.52 -11.90
N PRO A 207 -22.63 -6.45 -11.49
CA PRO A 207 -23.65 -6.20 -10.50
C PRO A 207 -23.06 -5.62 -9.20
N ASN A 208 -23.79 -4.69 -8.58
CA ASN A 208 -23.42 -4.06 -7.31
C ASN A 208 -22.08 -3.27 -7.31
N THR A 209 -21.56 -2.92 -8.48
CA THR A 209 -20.40 -2.04 -8.62
C THR A 209 -20.85 -0.63 -9.03
N PRO A 210 -20.15 0.43 -8.57
CA PRO A 210 -20.53 1.82 -8.90
C PRO A 210 -20.26 2.17 -10.36
N ASN A 211 -19.29 1.53 -11.03
CA ASN A 211 -18.95 1.87 -12.40
C ASN A 211 -18.43 0.67 -13.22
N ARG A 212 -18.32 0.88 -14.53
CA ARG A 212 -17.91 -0.14 -15.50
C ARG A 212 -16.41 -0.46 -15.49
N ARG A 213 -15.56 0.41 -14.88
CA ARG A 213 -14.11 0.17 -14.84
C ARG A 213 -13.73 -0.97 -13.88
N ILE A 214 -14.62 -1.33 -12.97
CA ILE A 214 -14.37 -2.45 -12.06
C ILE A 214 -14.47 -3.76 -12.85
N ALA A 215 -13.33 -4.45 -12.95
CA ALA A 215 -13.18 -5.75 -13.59
C ALA A 215 -13.53 -6.92 -12.67
N GLY A 216 -13.27 -6.76 -11.38
CA GLY A 216 -13.55 -7.77 -10.36
C GLY A 216 -13.89 -7.12 -9.03
N GLN A 217 -14.89 -7.67 -8.34
CA GLN A 217 -15.26 -7.30 -6.98
C GLN A 217 -15.75 -8.54 -6.23
N LEU A 218 -15.01 -8.96 -5.22
CA LEU A 218 -15.40 -10.07 -4.34
C LEU A 218 -15.20 -9.71 -2.87
N PRO A 219 -16.15 -10.07 -1.99
CA PRO A 219 -15.99 -9.85 -0.56
C PRO A 219 -14.83 -10.65 0.01
N VAL A 220 -14.06 -10.00 0.88
CA VAL A 220 -13.05 -10.67 1.70
C VAL A 220 -13.76 -11.31 2.89
N THR A 221 -13.64 -12.62 3.03
CA THR A 221 -14.37 -13.40 4.04
C THR A 221 -13.47 -13.99 5.11
N MET A 222 -12.17 -14.11 4.83
CA MET A 222 -11.20 -14.87 5.63
C MET A 222 -11.69 -16.30 5.97
N GLY A 223 -12.63 -16.83 5.15
CA GLY A 223 -13.25 -18.14 5.37
C GLY A 223 -14.19 -18.23 6.58
N ASP A 224 -14.59 -17.09 7.15
CA ASP A 224 -15.45 -17.02 8.33
C ASP A 224 -16.65 -16.09 8.07
N SER A 225 -17.82 -16.69 7.82
CA SER A 225 -19.06 -15.96 7.53
C SER A 225 -19.66 -15.23 8.75
N SER A 226 -19.14 -15.47 9.94
CA SER A 226 -19.55 -14.73 11.15
C SER A 226 -18.90 -13.36 11.27
N LEU A 227 -17.80 -13.12 10.53
CA LEU A 227 -17.11 -11.85 10.53
C LEU A 227 -17.87 -10.83 9.69
N THR A 228 -18.37 -9.79 10.34
CA THR A 228 -19.07 -8.65 9.69
C THR A 228 -18.16 -7.45 9.45
N GLN A 229 -16.98 -7.47 10.05
CA GLN A 229 -15.96 -6.44 9.94
C GLN A 229 -14.62 -7.08 9.61
N ILE A 230 -14.15 -6.85 8.40
CA ILE A 230 -12.87 -7.33 7.90
C ILE A 230 -12.21 -6.17 7.18
N GLN A 231 -11.08 -5.72 7.69
CA GLN A 231 -10.37 -4.57 7.17
C GLN A 231 -8.88 -4.86 7.07
N SER A 232 -8.22 -4.21 6.13
CA SER A 232 -6.77 -4.21 6.01
C SER A 232 -6.28 -2.81 5.61
N GLU A 233 -5.28 -2.33 6.31
CA GLU A 233 -4.51 -1.15 5.92
C GLU A 233 -3.22 -1.54 5.19
N GLN A 234 -2.93 -2.83 5.02
CA GLN A 234 -1.83 -3.32 4.20
C GLN A 234 -2.22 -3.33 2.72
N SER A 235 -1.25 -2.99 1.89
CA SER A 235 -1.39 -3.10 0.44
C SER A 235 -1.63 -4.53 0.02
N VAL A 236 -2.42 -4.72 -1.03
CA VAL A 236 -2.64 -6.03 -1.63
C VAL A 236 -1.35 -6.52 -2.26
N VAL A 237 -0.95 -7.73 -1.92
CA VAL A 237 0.21 -8.38 -2.55
C VAL A 237 -0.23 -9.00 -3.86
N VAL A 238 0.52 -8.71 -4.94
CA VAL A 238 0.22 -9.21 -6.28
C VAL A 238 1.41 -9.98 -6.83
N SER A 239 1.14 -11.17 -7.39
CA SER A 239 2.11 -11.93 -8.18
C SER A 239 1.36 -12.72 -9.26
N GLY A 240 1.76 -12.57 -10.53
CA GLY A 240 0.97 -13.02 -11.67
C GLY A 240 -0.45 -12.43 -11.59
N TYR A 241 -1.45 -13.26 -11.80
CA TYR A 241 -2.86 -12.89 -11.63
C TYR A 241 -3.41 -13.16 -10.21
N GLY A 242 -2.54 -13.47 -9.25
CA GLY A 242 -2.91 -13.65 -7.84
C GLY A 242 -2.85 -12.34 -7.06
N ALA A 243 -3.84 -12.11 -6.20
CA ALA A 243 -3.93 -10.98 -5.28
C ALA A 243 -4.24 -11.48 -3.87
N MET A 244 -3.40 -11.16 -2.90
CA MET A 244 -3.57 -11.61 -1.52
C MET A 244 -3.71 -10.43 -0.55
N VAL A 245 -4.58 -10.58 0.42
CA VAL A 245 -4.78 -9.62 1.50
C VAL A 245 -4.74 -10.30 2.87
N VAL A 246 -4.30 -9.54 3.87
CA VAL A 246 -4.28 -9.94 5.26
C VAL A 246 -5.40 -9.24 6.04
N ASN A 247 -5.84 -9.84 7.14
CA ASN A 247 -6.79 -9.22 8.05
C ASN A 247 -6.07 -8.38 9.10
N ASN A 248 -6.50 -7.13 9.28
CA ASN A 248 -6.03 -6.26 10.37
C ASN A 248 -7.10 -5.97 11.42
N ALA A 249 -8.32 -6.43 11.25
CA ALA A 249 -9.34 -6.24 12.27
C ALA A 249 -8.98 -7.07 13.50
N PRO A 250 -8.79 -6.45 14.68
CA PRO A 250 -8.46 -7.18 15.89
C PRO A 250 -9.63 -8.11 16.28
N ARG A 251 -9.31 -9.27 16.85
CA ARG A 251 -10.31 -10.27 17.24
C ARG A 251 -11.29 -9.72 18.28
N ASN A 252 -10.78 -8.99 19.26
CA ASN A 252 -11.56 -8.35 20.31
C ASN A 252 -11.25 -6.84 20.33
N ILE A 253 -12.30 -6.03 20.23
CA ILE A 253 -12.16 -4.58 20.34
C ILE A 253 -12.76 -4.17 21.68
N PRO A 254 -11.97 -3.61 22.62
CA PRO A 254 -12.53 -3.09 23.86
C PRO A 254 -13.62 -2.06 23.57
N TRP A 255 -14.80 -2.22 24.18
CA TRP A 255 -15.98 -1.40 23.92
C TRP A 255 -15.77 0.11 24.17
N TYR A 256 -14.81 0.47 24.99
CA TYR A 256 -14.45 1.86 25.27
C TYR A 256 -13.45 2.46 24.29
N LEU A 257 -12.93 1.66 23.35
CA LEU A 257 -11.94 2.13 22.40
C LEU A 257 -12.65 2.79 21.21
N PRO A 258 -12.31 4.05 20.86
CA PRO A 258 -12.87 4.66 19.66
C PRO A 258 -12.47 3.85 18.43
N GLU A 259 -13.37 3.71 17.47
CA GLU A 259 -13.17 2.99 16.22
C GLU A 259 -11.83 3.30 15.55
N ARG A 260 -11.47 4.58 15.45
CA ARG A 260 -10.20 5.07 14.91
C ARG A 260 -8.95 4.60 15.66
N ALA A 261 -9.08 4.02 16.84
CA ALA A 261 -7.97 3.52 17.64
C ALA A 261 -7.73 2.02 17.43
N THR A 262 -8.56 1.33 16.65
CA THR A 262 -8.40 -0.12 16.37
C THR A 262 -7.11 -0.42 15.62
N GLY A 263 -6.71 0.39 14.65
CA GLY A 263 -5.41 0.28 13.98
C GLY A 263 -4.24 0.43 14.95
N LEU A 264 -4.32 1.36 15.91
CA LEU A 264 -3.31 1.51 16.95
C LEU A 264 -3.28 0.28 17.89
N LEU A 265 -4.44 -0.29 18.22
CA LEU A 265 -4.52 -1.51 19.03
C LEU A 265 -3.75 -2.65 18.36
N VAL A 266 -4.02 -2.91 17.08
CA VAL A 266 -3.32 -3.94 16.29
C VAL A 266 -1.84 -3.58 16.12
N GLY A 267 -1.52 -2.32 15.84
CA GLY A 267 -0.15 -1.84 15.69
C GLY A 267 0.70 -2.06 16.96
N TYR A 268 0.13 -1.97 18.16
CA TYR A 268 0.88 -2.15 19.42
C TYR A 268 0.68 -3.51 20.07
N LEU A 269 -0.50 -4.09 19.98
CA LEU A 269 -0.89 -5.30 20.71
C LEU A 269 -1.29 -6.46 19.78
N GLY A 270 -1.04 -6.34 18.49
CA GLY A 270 -1.46 -7.34 17.50
C GLY A 270 -0.80 -8.72 17.65
N SER A 271 0.30 -8.84 18.39
CA SER A 271 0.87 -10.14 18.76
C SER A 271 0.20 -10.77 19.98
N HIS A 272 -0.59 -9.99 20.74
CA HIS A 272 -1.25 -10.51 21.95
C HIS A 272 -2.45 -11.39 21.55
N PRO A 273 -2.58 -12.62 22.09
CA PRO A 273 -3.61 -13.57 21.67
C PRO A 273 -5.06 -13.04 21.73
N GLU A 274 -5.35 -12.11 22.65
CA GLU A 274 -6.67 -11.49 22.79
C GLU A 274 -7.04 -10.58 21.62
N TYR A 275 -6.05 -9.89 21.03
CA TYR A 275 -6.28 -8.87 19.99
C TYR A 275 -5.78 -9.30 18.62
N GLN A 276 -5.04 -10.36 18.55
CA GLN A 276 -4.38 -10.86 17.34
C GLN A 276 -5.40 -11.08 16.21
N PRO A 277 -5.28 -10.40 15.06
CA PRO A 277 -6.12 -10.66 13.90
C PRO A 277 -5.65 -11.95 13.21
N TYR A 278 -6.58 -12.72 12.69
CA TYR A 278 -6.27 -13.92 11.92
C TYR A 278 -6.87 -13.84 10.53
N GLY A 279 -6.19 -14.46 9.60
CA GLY A 279 -6.67 -14.70 8.26
C GLY A 279 -5.84 -14.00 7.18
N LEU A 280 -5.59 -14.79 6.15
CA LEU A 280 -5.04 -14.36 4.87
C LEU A 280 -5.92 -14.97 3.78
N GLN A 281 -6.20 -14.19 2.73
CA GLN A 281 -7.04 -14.67 1.63
C GLN A 281 -6.46 -14.24 0.30
N LYS A 282 -6.36 -15.19 -0.64
CA LYS A 282 -5.91 -14.96 -2.01
C LYS A 282 -7.07 -15.09 -2.98
N PHE A 283 -7.04 -14.24 -3.96
CA PHE A 283 -7.91 -14.19 -5.12
C PHE A 283 -7.07 -14.39 -6.38
N VAL A 284 -7.70 -14.82 -7.47
CA VAL A 284 -7.04 -15.00 -8.75
C VAL A 284 -7.92 -14.47 -9.87
N TRP A 285 -7.34 -13.73 -10.80
CA TRP A 285 -8.01 -13.39 -12.04
C TRP A 285 -7.89 -14.54 -13.04
N ASN A 286 -9.02 -14.96 -13.59
CA ASN A 286 -9.09 -15.94 -14.65
C ASN A 286 -9.30 -15.20 -15.99
N SER A 287 -8.28 -15.18 -16.84
CA SER A 287 -8.31 -14.47 -18.11
C SER A 287 -9.22 -15.13 -19.15
N ASP A 288 -9.43 -16.47 -19.07
CA ASP A 288 -10.26 -17.19 -20.01
C ASP A 288 -11.75 -16.88 -19.81
N THR A 289 -12.17 -16.80 -18.55
CA THR A 289 -13.56 -16.48 -18.17
C THR A 289 -13.78 -15.00 -17.88
N GLN A 290 -12.72 -14.23 -17.77
CA GLN A 290 -12.73 -12.82 -17.33
C GLN A 290 -13.45 -12.64 -15.98
N THR A 291 -13.11 -13.46 -15.01
CA THR A 291 -13.66 -13.42 -13.64
C THR A 291 -12.57 -13.31 -12.58
N LEU A 292 -12.92 -12.65 -11.50
CA LEU A 292 -12.14 -12.72 -10.26
C LEU A 292 -12.69 -13.87 -9.41
N ASP A 293 -11.83 -14.78 -9.00
CA ASP A 293 -12.21 -15.98 -8.28
C ASP A 293 -11.48 -16.08 -6.92
N TYR A 294 -12.06 -16.84 -5.98
CA TYR A 294 -11.38 -17.20 -4.74
C TYR A 294 -10.33 -18.28 -5.03
N ALA A 295 -9.09 -18.07 -4.55
CA ALA A 295 -8.02 -19.05 -4.68
C ALA A 295 -7.89 -19.91 -3.42
N TRP A 296 -7.51 -19.29 -2.30
CA TRP A 296 -7.39 -19.98 -1.01
C TRP A 296 -7.58 -19.02 0.18
N VAL A 297 -7.80 -19.59 1.33
CA VAL A 297 -7.90 -18.91 2.62
C VAL A 297 -7.07 -19.65 3.66
N ASN A 298 -6.22 -18.94 4.39
CA ASN A 298 -5.57 -19.43 5.59
C ASN A 298 -6.15 -18.71 6.81
N ARG A 299 -6.77 -19.45 7.72
CA ARG A 299 -7.47 -18.92 8.91
C ARG A 299 -6.65 -18.97 10.20
N GLU A 300 -5.52 -19.64 10.16
CA GLU A 300 -4.74 -19.99 11.36
C GLU A 300 -3.62 -19.02 11.63
N ILE A 301 -3.16 -18.32 10.60
CA ILE A 301 -1.99 -17.44 10.68
C ILE A 301 -2.45 -15.99 10.81
N SER A 302 -1.69 -15.24 11.59
CA SER A 302 -1.90 -13.82 11.82
C SER A 302 -0.76 -13.01 11.22
N SER A 303 -1.11 -11.94 10.49
CA SER A 303 -0.20 -10.87 10.06
C SER A 303 -0.72 -9.54 10.59
N PRO A 304 -0.40 -9.17 11.85
CA PRO A 304 -1.04 -8.02 12.51
C PRO A 304 -0.82 -6.70 11.79
N SER A 305 0.38 -6.47 11.28
CA SER A 305 0.75 -5.16 10.73
C SER A 305 1.88 -5.23 9.70
N SER A 306 2.11 -6.36 9.04
CA SER A 306 3.13 -6.51 8.00
C SER A 306 2.53 -6.36 6.61
N VAL A 307 3.21 -5.63 5.73
CA VAL A 307 2.96 -5.72 4.30
C VAL A 307 3.77 -6.91 3.76
N PRO A 308 3.12 -7.96 3.26
CA PRO A 308 3.81 -9.15 2.77
C PRO A 308 4.59 -8.92 1.49
N THR A 309 5.51 -9.83 1.17
CA THR A 309 6.30 -9.84 -0.05
C THR A 309 6.32 -11.23 -0.66
N VAL A 310 6.17 -11.35 -1.98
CA VAL A 310 6.29 -12.61 -2.71
C VAL A 310 7.69 -12.78 -3.26
N GLY A 311 8.31 -13.89 -2.93
CA GLY A 311 9.53 -14.36 -3.58
C GLY A 311 9.17 -15.18 -4.82
N ILE A 312 9.25 -14.59 -6.00
CA ILE A 312 8.82 -15.21 -7.27
C ILE A 312 9.58 -16.52 -7.53
N LEU A 313 10.88 -16.55 -7.27
CA LEU A 313 11.72 -17.74 -7.49
C LEU A 313 11.42 -18.87 -6.50
N SER A 314 10.92 -18.56 -5.32
CA SER A 314 10.59 -19.54 -4.28
C SER A 314 9.13 -19.96 -4.28
N ASP A 315 8.27 -19.27 -5.02
CA ASP A 315 6.81 -19.37 -4.99
C ASP A 315 6.25 -19.30 -3.56
N ARG A 316 6.75 -18.34 -2.78
CA ARG A 316 6.37 -18.16 -1.38
C ARG A 316 6.04 -16.70 -1.07
N VAL A 317 5.07 -16.50 -0.19
CA VAL A 317 4.81 -15.20 0.41
C VAL A 317 5.41 -15.15 1.81
N TYR A 318 6.17 -14.08 2.08
CA TYR A 318 6.86 -13.83 3.34
C TYR A 318 6.26 -12.60 4.03
N PHE A 319 6.09 -12.67 5.34
CA PHE A 319 5.62 -11.54 6.16
C PHE A 319 6.00 -11.73 7.62
N ILE A 320 5.89 -10.64 8.38
CA ILE A 320 6.04 -10.70 9.83
C ILE A 320 4.67 -10.99 10.44
N GLY A 321 4.56 -12.19 10.94
CA GLY A 321 3.36 -12.69 11.63
C GLY A 321 3.46 -12.56 13.13
N ALA A 322 2.51 -13.20 13.82
CA ALA A 322 2.50 -13.27 15.28
C ALA A 322 1.99 -14.62 15.76
N ARG A 323 2.68 -15.20 16.76
CA ARG A 323 2.31 -16.43 17.47
C ARG A 323 2.68 -16.29 18.95
N ASP A 324 1.81 -16.71 19.84
CA ASP A 324 2.08 -16.78 21.29
C ASP A 324 2.73 -15.50 21.86
N ASN A 325 2.17 -14.34 21.53
CA ASN A 325 2.66 -13.02 21.94
C ASN A 325 4.08 -12.68 21.47
N GLN A 326 4.56 -13.33 20.41
CA GLN A 326 5.84 -13.07 19.76
C GLN A 326 5.64 -12.78 18.28
N PHE A 327 6.52 -11.98 17.71
CA PHE A 327 6.58 -11.76 16.27
C PHE A 327 7.39 -12.89 15.61
N THR A 328 6.93 -13.31 14.45
CA THR A 328 7.49 -14.41 13.68
C THR A 328 7.76 -13.98 12.25
N LEU A 329 8.74 -14.60 11.59
CA LEU A 329 8.77 -14.65 10.15
C LEU A 329 7.91 -15.84 9.71
N GLU A 330 6.93 -15.59 8.87
CA GLU A 330 6.06 -16.59 8.26
C GLU A 330 6.38 -16.74 6.78
N ALA A 331 6.32 -17.96 6.29
CA ALA A 331 6.39 -18.28 4.87
C ALA A 331 5.26 -19.24 4.51
N LEU A 332 4.46 -18.87 3.51
CA LEU A 332 3.40 -19.71 2.98
C LEU A 332 3.66 -19.97 1.50
N ASP A 333 3.29 -21.15 1.05
CA ASP A 333 3.22 -21.47 -0.38
C ASP A 333 2.21 -20.52 -1.06
N TRP A 334 2.65 -19.83 -2.11
CA TRP A 334 1.83 -18.84 -2.80
C TRP A 334 0.65 -19.46 -3.54
N SER A 335 0.83 -20.68 -4.04
CA SER A 335 -0.20 -21.37 -4.83
C SER A 335 -1.29 -21.95 -3.96
N THR A 336 -0.97 -22.51 -2.78
CA THR A 336 -1.91 -23.25 -1.93
C THR A 336 -2.33 -22.51 -0.67
N GLY A 337 -1.52 -21.54 -0.17
CA GLY A 337 -1.74 -20.87 1.12
C GLY A 337 -1.37 -21.72 2.34
N GLU A 338 -0.75 -22.87 2.12
CA GLU A 338 -0.27 -23.73 3.21
C GLU A 338 0.99 -23.12 3.85
N ALA A 339 1.11 -23.28 5.18
CA ALA A 339 2.29 -22.85 5.89
C ALA A 339 3.49 -23.76 5.57
N ASP A 340 4.59 -23.15 5.09
CA ASP A 340 5.82 -23.89 4.82
C ASP A 340 6.72 -23.91 6.06
N PHE A 341 7.04 -22.74 6.59
CA PHE A 341 7.80 -22.62 7.84
C PHE A 341 7.52 -21.30 8.55
N HIS A 342 7.89 -21.24 9.81
CA HIS A 342 8.00 -20.00 10.56
C HIS A 342 9.22 -19.99 11.47
N TYR A 343 9.71 -18.77 11.79
CA TYR A 343 10.75 -18.55 12.78
C TYR A 343 10.30 -17.52 13.81
N VAL A 344 10.46 -17.82 15.09
CA VAL A 344 10.21 -16.88 16.17
C VAL A 344 11.35 -15.85 16.19
N ILE A 345 10.99 -14.57 16.00
CA ILE A 345 11.94 -13.45 16.03
C ILE A 345 12.03 -12.88 17.45
N GLY A 346 10.87 -12.69 18.10
CA GLY A 346 10.81 -12.23 19.50
C GLY A 346 9.62 -11.31 19.80
N GLY A 347 9.69 -10.64 20.95
CA GLY A 347 8.60 -9.79 21.47
C GLY A 347 8.45 -8.46 20.73
N GLN A 348 7.77 -7.49 21.38
CA GLN A 348 7.36 -6.18 20.81
C GLN A 348 8.47 -5.36 20.13
N ARG A 349 9.71 -5.58 20.48
CA ARG A 349 10.86 -4.95 19.84
C ARG A 349 10.96 -5.24 18.34
N TYR A 350 10.38 -6.35 17.90
CA TYR A 350 10.41 -6.82 16.53
C TYR A 350 9.11 -6.53 15.75
N ASN A 351 8.23 -5.72 16.34
CA ASN A 351 7.00 -5.28 15.71
C ASN A 351 7.29 -4.46 14.44
N VAL A 352 6.77 -4.91 13.33
CA VAL A 352 6.98 -4.29 12.01
C VAL A 352 6.23 -2.97 11.82
N MET A 353 5.17 -2.73 12.58
CA MET A 353 4.43 -1.46 12.65
C MET A 353 4.06 -0.89 11.26
N TYR A 354 3.36 -1.66 10.44
CA TYR A 354 2.91 -1.33 9.08
C TYR A 354 4.03 -1.13 8.05
N SER A 355 5.28 -1.49 8.37
CA SER A 355 6.36 -1.50 7.38
C SER A 355 6.25 -2.70 6.44
N GLY A 356 6.73 -2.54 5.21
CA GLY A 356 6.92 -3.63 4.28
C GLY A 356 8.12 -4.51 4.64
N THR A 357 8.08 -5.74 4.16
CA THR A 357 9.23 -6.63 4.13
C THR A 357 9.89 -6.56 2.75
N SER A 358 11.20 -6.63 2.68
CA SER A 358 11.95 -6.73 1.43
C SER A 358 12.93 -7.87 1.48
N ILE A 359 13.18 -8.50 0.33
CA ILE A 359 14.13 -9.59 0.17
C ILE A 359 15.27 -9.08 -0.69
N ASP A 360 16.51 -9.20 -0.23
CA ASP A 360 17.69 -8.83 -1.00
C ASP A 360 18.20 -9.98 -1.89
N GLU A 361 19.22 -9.72 -2.68
CA GLU A 361 19.83 -10.69 -3.62
C GLU A 361 20.44 -11.93 -2.94
N ASP A 362 20.79 -11.83 -1.65
CA ASP A 362 21.29 -12.93 -0.84
C ASP A 362 20.16 -13.69 -0.12
N GLY A 363 18.89 -13.35 -0.39
CA GLY A 363 17.72 -13.93 0.26
C GLY A 363 17.52 -13.47 1.70
N ARG A 364 18.18 -12.39 2.14
CA ARG A 364 17.95 -11.82 3.47
C ARG A 364 16.68 -11.04 3.48
N ILE A 365 15.92 -11.13 4.57
CA ILE A 365 14.68 -10.39 4.76
C ILE A 365 14.96 -9.18 5.64
N HIS A 366 14.52 -8.02 5.18
CA HIS A 366 14.68 -6.74 5.85
C HIS A 366 13.33 -6.11 6.14
N TYR A 367 13.19 -5.51 7.32
CA TYR A 367 12.04 -4.67 7.66
C TYR A 367 12.40 -3.62 8.70
N GLY A 368 11.57 -2.57 8.78
CA GLY A 368 11.69 -1.52 9.80
C GLY A 368 10.86 -1.86 11.04
N THR A 369 11.32 -1.38 12.20
CA THR A 369 10.57 -1.35 13.46
C THR A 369 10.64 0.05 14.05
N PRO A 370 9.78 0.43 15.02
CA PRO A 370 9.94 1.70 15.74
C PRO A 370 11.29 1.88 16.43
N TRP A 371 12.05 0.81 16.62
CA TRP A 371 13.34 0.81 17.32
C TRP A 371 14.54 0.63 16.40
N GLY A 372 14.32 0.44 15.09
CA GLY A 372 15.39 0.31 14.12
C GLY A 372 15.11 -0.72 13.03
N ARG A 373 16.15 -1.10 12.31
CA ARG A 373 16.09 -2.07 11.21
C ARG A 373 16.34 -3.48 11.73
N VAL A 374 15.57 -4.43 11.24
CA VAL A 374 15.80 -5.87 11.41
C VAL A 374 16.26 -6.46 10.09
N ARG A 375 17.25 -7.34 10.15
CA ARG A 375 17.72 -8.17 9.04
C ARG A 375 17.76 -9.62 9.49
N LEU A 376 17.01 -10.46 8.81
CA LEU A 376 17.02 -11.90 8.98
C LEU A 376 17.87 -12.52 7.87
N THR A 377 18.89 -13.27 8.24
CA THR A 377 19.82 -13.88 7.29
C THR A 377 19.57 -15.38 7.26
N PRO A 378 19.31 -15.98 6.07
CA PRO A 378 19.23 -17.42 5.96
C PRO A 378 20.53 -18.04 6.45
N VAL A 379 20.41 -19.06 7.29
CA VAL A 379 21.57 -19.88 7.69
C VAL A 379 21.59 -21.05 6.70
N SER A 380 22.68 -21.22 5.96
CA SER A 380 22.86 -22.43 5.17
C SER A 380 22.80 -23.61 6.12
N GLY A 381 21.78 -24.45 5.99
CA GLY A 381 21.64 -25.66 6.79
C GLY A 381 22.89 -26.50 6.62
N ARG A 382 23.67 -26.65 7.68
CA ARG A 382 24.52 -27.83 7.79
C ARG A 382 23.52 -28.96 7.96
N GLY A 383 23.34 -29.74 6.89
CA GLY A 383 22.65 -31.02 7.03
C GLY A 383 23.36 -31.83 8.10
N GLU A 384 22.64 -32.09 9.17
CA GLU A 384 22.90 -33.25 10.03
C GLU A 384 22.08 -34.43 9.53
#